data_20befe6712b497c9a00afb9bd0c4fb57
#
_entry.id   20befe6712b497c9a00afb9bd0c4fb57
#
_cell.length_a   1.000
_cell.length_b   1.000
_cell.length_c   1.000
_cell.angle_alpha   90.00
_cell.angle_beta   90.00
_cell.angle_gamma   90.00
#
_symmetry.space_group_name_H-M   'P 1'
#
loop_
_entity.id
_entity.type
_entity.pdbx_description
1 polymer ?
#
loop_
_entity_poly.entity_id
_entity_poly.type
_entity_poly.pdbx_seq_one_letter_code
_entity_poly.pdbx_strand_id
1 'polypeptide(L)'
;MAYGKISDKQREILEYIKKEILNKGYPPTVRDICEAVHLKSTSSVHSHLETLEKNGYIRRDPTKPRAIEIVDDNFNLTRREVVNVPMIGQVAAGQPMLAVENIDAYFPIPAEYMPNAESFMLKVKGESMINAGIFDGDNIIVERCSTAQNGEMVVALVDDSATVKTFYKEDGHIRLQPENDAMDPIIVPDCKIFGKVFGVFLSLIHISEPTRPR
;
A
#
# COMPACT_ATOMS: atom_id res chain seq x y z
N MET A 1 -3.00 -13.94 20.74
CA MET A 1 -2.49 -15.10 21.49
C MET A 1 -1.93 -14.63 22.83
N ALA A 2 -2.09 -15.41 23.90
CA ALA A 2 -1.49 -15.05 25.21
C ALA A 2 -0.03 -15.49 25.21
N TYR A 3 0.90 -14.56 25.27
CA TYR A 3 2.33 -14.83 25.41
C TYR A 3 2.67 -15.31 26.82
N GLY A 4 3.58 -16.29 26.94
CA GLY A 4 4.10 -16.75 28.23
C GLY A 4 4.92 -15.66 28.93
N LYS A 5 5.11 -15.79 30.26
CA LYS A 5 6.00 -14.88 31.01
C LYS A 5 7.45 -15.07 30.58
N ILE A 6 8.17 -13.97 30.35
CA ILE A 6 9.59 -13.92 30.04
C ILE A 6 10.35 -13.12 31.09
N SER A 7 11.63 -13.48 31.31
CA SER A 7 12.52 -12.74 32.21
C SER A 7 13.00 -11.43 31.58
N ASP A 8 13.56 -10.52 32.41
CA ASP A 8 14.09 -9.24 31.92
C ASP A 8 15.21 -9.46 30.90
N LYS A 9 16.06 -10.50 31.10
CA LYS A 9 17.11 -10.85 30.12
C LYS A 9 16.52 -11.36 28.80
N GLN A 10 15.45 -12.14 28.82
CA GLN A 10 14.75 -12.58 27.61
C GLN A 10 14.10 -11.41 26.89
N ARG A 11 13.56 -10.44 27.64
CA ARG A 11 13.01 -9.20 27.08
C ARG A 11 14.09 -8.37 26.40
N GLU A 12 15.24 -8.19 27.05
CA GLU A 12 16.39 -7.48 26.50
C GLU A 12 16.87 -8.12 25.18
N ILE A 13 16.95 -9.44 25.11
CA ILE A 13 17.30 -10.19 23.90
C ILE A 13 16.26 -9.95 22.80
N LEU A 14 14.97 -10.06 23.13
CA LEU A 14 13.87 -9.86 22.17
C LEU A 14 13.88 -8.45 21.57
N GLU A 15 14.04 -7.43 22.41
CA GLU A 15 14.10 -6.03 21.96
C GLU A 15 15.36 -5.75 21.11
N TYR A 16 16.49 -6.35 21.45
CA TYR A 16 17.69 -6.26 20.62
C TYR A 16 17.47 -6.89 19.24
N ILE A 17 16.86 -8.08 19.16
CA ILE A 17 16.54 -8.73 17.89
C ILE A 17 15.60 -7.87 17.05
N LYS A 18 14.53 -7.33 17.67
CA LYS A 18 13.59 -6.42 17.00
C LYS A 18 14.31 -5.20 16.41
N LYS A 19 15.15 -4.55 17.20
CA LYS A 19 15.91 -3.37 16.78
C LYS A 19 16.84 -3.67 15.60
N GLU A 20 17.58 -4.79 15.64
CA GLU A 20 18.48 -5.17 14.56
C GLU A 20 17.72 -5.50 13.25
N ILE A 21 16.59 -6.18 13.37
CA ILE A 21 15.73 -6.47 12.22
C ILE A 21 15.18 -5.19 11.59
N LEU A 22 14.78 -4.20 12.40
CA LEU A 22 14.28 -2.91 11.88
C LEU A 22 15.40 -2.10 11.21
N ASN A 23 16.60 -2.10 11.79
CA ASN A 23 17.71 -1.30 11.28
C ASN A 23 18.42 -1.91 10.07
N LYS A 24 18.63 -3.23 10.09
CA LYS A 24 19.45 -3.96 9.10
C LYS A 24 18.63 -4.79 8.11
N GLY A 25 17.34 -5.02 8.35
CA GLY A 25 16.48 -5.85 7.53
C GLY A 25 16.61 -7.37 7.77
N TYR A 26 17.53 -7.82 8.63
CA TYR A 26 17.76 -9.23 8.93
C TYR A 26 18.07 -9.44 10.42
N PRO A 27 17.81 -10.65 10.97
CA PRO A 27 18.09 -10.96 12.36
C PRO A 27 19.60 -11.00 12.68
N PRO A 28 20.01 -10.62 13.91
CA PRO A 28 21.39 -10.74 14.38
C PRO A 28 21.81 -12.20 14.52
N THR A 29 23.13 -12.44 14.53
CA THR A 29 23.67 -13.75 14.87
C THR A 29 23.62 -13.99 16.39
N VAL A 30 23.74 -15.26 16.81
CA VAL A 30 23.83 -15.61 18.23
C VAL A 30 25.01 -14.93 18.91
N ARG A 31 26.12 -14.69 18.19
CA ARG A 31 27.30 -13.96 18.70
C ARG A 31 26.99 -12.49 18.93
N ASP A 32 26.32 -11.84 17.95
CA ASP A 32 25.90 -10.44 18.07
C ASP A 32 24.98 -10.24 19.27
N ILE A 33 24.03 -11.17 19.48
CA ILE A 33 23.14 -11.17 20.65
C ILE A 33 23.96 -11.32 21.93
N CYS A 34 24.90 -12.28 21.97
CA CYS A 34 25.71 -12.56 23.12
C CYS A 34 26.52 -11.32 23.58
N GLU A 35 27.11 -10.62 22.62
CA GLU A 35 27.87 -9.38 22.86
C GLU A 35 26.94 -8.24 23.31
N ALA A 36 25.86 -8.02 22.63
CA ALA A 36 24.94 -6.91 22.88
C ALA A 36 24.29 -6.96 24.26
N VAL A 37 23.93 -8.17 24.72
CA VAL A 37 23.28 -8.36 26.04
C VAL A 37 24.28 -8.82 27.14
N HIS A 38 25.58 -8.71 26.87
CA HIS A 38 26.66 -9.02 27.82
C HIS A 38 26.56 -10.42 28.42
N LEU A 39 26.19 -11.43 27.63
CA LEU A 39 26.24 -12.83 28.07
C LEU A 39 27.64 -13.43 27.83
N LYS A 40 28.06 -14.29 28.73
CA LYS A 40 29.39 -14.92 28.68
C LYS A 40 29.50 -16.10 27.72
N SER A 41 28.36 -16.63 27.25
CA SER A 41 28.31 -17.86 26.45
C SER A 41 27.18 -17.83 25.45
N THR A 42 27.46 -18.27 24.22
CA THR A 42 26.44 -18.48 23.18
C THR A 42 25.44 -19.56 23.57
N SER A 43 25.80 -20.54 24.40
CA SER A 43 24.88 -21.55 24.92
C SER A 43 23.77 -20.93 25.77
N SER A 44 24.08 -19.87 26.55
CA SER A 44 23.09 -19.13 27.32
C SER A 44 22.08 -18.41 26.38
N VAL A 45 22.57 -17.83 25.27
CA VAL A 45 21.69 -17.22 24.24
C VAL A 45 20.78 -18.27 23.68
N HIS A 46 21.28 -19.45 23.30
CA HIS A 46 20.43 -20.54 22.77
C HIS A 46 19.32 -20.93 23.75
N SER A 47 19.61 -21.08 25.03
CA SER A 47 18.60 -21.39 26.06
C SER A 47 17.53 -20.29 26.19
N HIS A 48 17.93 -19.02 26.12
CA HIS A 48 16.98 -17.91 26.13
C HIS A 48 16.12 -17.89 24.86
N LEU A 49 16.69 -18.13 23.67
CA LEU A 49 15.95 -18.21 22.41
C LEU A 49 14.97 -19.37 22.39
N GLU A 50 15.32 -20.55 22.95
CA GLU A 50 14.41 -21.67 23.11
C GLU A 50 13.21 -21.33 23.99
N THR A 51 13.46 -20.60 25.08
CA THR A 51 12.38 -20.15 25.96
C THR A 51 11.48 -19.12 25.28
N LEU A 52 12.05 -18.16 24.53
CA LEU A 52 11.28 -17.19 23.75
C LEU A 52 10.42 -17.87 22.68
N GLU A 53 10.93 -18.89 22.01
CA GLU A 53 10.22 -19.70 21.02
C GLU A 53 9.09 -20.50 21.67
N LYS A 54 9.35 -21.20 22.77
CA LYS A 54 8.35 -21.95 23.53
C LYS A 54 7.21 -21.07 24.04
N ASN A 55 7.52 -19.81 24.39
CA ASN A 55 6.55 -18.84 24.85
C ASN A 55 5.85 -18.08 23.70
N GLY A 56 6.15 -18.41 22.44
CA GLY A 56 5.49 -17.84 21.27
C GLY A 56 5.92 -16.46 20.83
N TYR A 57 7.05 -15.93 21.33
CA TYR A 57 7.58 -14.63 20.94
C TYR A 57 8.37 -14.63 19.64
N ILE A 58 9.05 -15.75 19.36
CA ILE A 58 9.83 -15.94 18.15
C ILE A 58 9.54 -17.31 17.53
N ARG A 59 9.85 -17.45 16.25
CA ARG A 59 9.91 -18.74 15.54
C ARG A 59 11.30 -18.87 14.92
N ARG A 60 11.87 -20.07 14.92
CA ARG A 60 13.19 -20.34 14.31
C ARG A 60 13.05 -21.49 13.31
N ASP A 61 13.73 -21.37 12.18
CA ASP A 61 13.89 -22.46 11.23
C ASP A 61 15.25 -23.12 11.49
N PRO A 62 15.29 -24.36 12.01
CA PRO A 62 16.53 -25.04 12.34
C PRO A 62 17.40 -25.36 11.09
N THR A 63 16.82 -25.30 9.90
CA THR A 63 17.52 -25.58 8.64
C THR A 63 18.22 -24.35 8.07
N LYS A 64 17.91 -23.15 8.56
CA LYS A 64 18.47 -21.90 8.06
C LYS A 64 19.21 -21.13 9.16
N PRO A 65 20.52 -20.93 9.03
CA PRO A 65 21.26 -20.04 9.94
C PRO A 65 20.67 -18.61 9.81
N ARG A 66 20.39 -17.96 10.94
CA ARG A 66 19.77 -16.63 11.07
C ARG A 66 18.26 -16.56 10.78
N ALA A 67 17.54 -17.66 10.75
CA ALA A 67 16.11 -17.63 10.60
C ALA A 67 15.39 -17.45 11.93
N ILE A 68 15.39 -16.22 12.45
CA ILE A 68 14.59 -15.81 13.62
C ILE A 68 13.48 -14.90 13.11
N GLU A 69 12.23 -15.32 13.29
CA GLU A 69 11.02 -14.56 12.99
C GLU A 69 10.37 -14.11 14.29
N ILE A 70 9.99 -12.85 14.38
CA ILE A 70 9.24 -12.30 15.52
C ILE A 70 7.75 -12.59 15.32
N VAL A 71 7.11 -13.20 16.31
CA VAL A 71 5.66 -13.55 16.27
C VAL A 71 4.82 -12.44 16.91
N ASP A 72 5.15 -11.20 16.73
CA ASP A 72 4.42 -10.05 17.27
C ASP A 72 3.70 -9.35 16.11
N ASP A 73 2.36 -9.34 16.16
CA ASP A 73 1.55 -8.72 15.11
C ASP A 73 1.89 -7.24 14.91
N ASN A 74 2.15 -6.52 16.00
CA ASN A 74 2.55 -5.10 15.93
C ASN A 74 3.94 -4.91 15.33
N PHE A 75 4.86 -5.84 15.59
CA PHE A 75 6.20 -5.81 15.00
C PHE A 75 6.16 -6.15 13.50
N ASN A 76 5.33 -7.11 13.12
CA ASN A 76 5.13 -7.49 11.72
C ASN A 76 4.44 -6.38 10.91
N LEU A 77 3.60 -5.55 11.55
CA LEU A 77 3.02 -4.35 10.93
C LEU A 77 4.10 -3.34 10.46
N THR A 78 5.19 -3.22 11.23
CA THR A 78 6.33 -2.33 10.87
C THR A 78 7.20 -2.90 9.74
N ARG A 79 7.06 -4.17 9.42
CA ARG A 79 7.84 -4.91 8.40
C ARG A 79 7.00 -5.33 7.19
N ARG A 80 5.82 -4.76 7.01
CA ARG A 80 4.98 -5.07 5.84
C ARG A 80 5.75 -4.80 4.57
N GLU A 81 5.70 -5.75 3.66
CA GLU A 81 6.13 -5.54 2.30
C GLU A 81 5.35 -4.37 1.72
N VAL A 82 6.03 -3.38 1.18
CA VAL A 82 5.43 -2.22 0.55
C VAL A 82 5.68 -2.26 -0.95
N VAL A 83 4.66 -1.95 -1.71
CA VAL A 83 4.75 -1.70 -3.15
C VAL A 83 4.88 -0.21 -3.36
N ASN A 84 5.94 0.23 -4.04
CA ASN A 84 6.10 1.62 -4.44
C ASN A 84 5.26 1.89 -5.68
N VAL A 85 4.08 2.48 -5.50
CA VAL A 85 3.14 2.79 -6.57
C VAL A 85 3.54 4.12 -7.22
N PRO A 86 3.80 4.15 -8.55
CA PRO A 86 4.16 5.38 -9.24
C PRO A 86 2.98 6.35 -9.28
N MET A 87 3.22 7.61 -8.94
CA MET A 87 2.28 8.70 -9.09
C MET A 87 2.53 9.39 -10.43
N ILE A 88 1.53 9.40 -11.30
CA ILE A 88 1.59 9.96 -12.63
C ILE A 88 1.09 11.40 -12.59
N GLY A 89 1.93 12.34 -13.02
CA GLY A 89 1.60 13.78 -13.01
C GLY A 89 0.67 14.20 -14.14
N GLN A 90 0.95 13.80 -15.35
CA GLN A 90 0.11 14.09 -16.53
C GLN A 90 -0.04 12.85 -17.40
N VAL A 91 -1.25 12.64 -17.89
CA VAL A 91 -1.55 11.62 -18.88
C VAL A 91 -1.77 12.33 -20.22
N ALA A 92 -0.81 12.14 -21.14
CA ALA A 92 -0.92 12.66 -22.51
C ALA A 92 -1.26 11.55 -23.50
N ALA A 93 -2.05 11.88 -24.49
CA ALA A 93 -2.33 10.97 -25.60
C ALA A 93 -1.03 10.65 -26.38
N GLY A 94 -0.88 9.38 -26.77
CA GLY A 94 0.24 8.94 -27.61
C GLY A 94 1.51 8.56 -26.88
N GLN A 95 1.69 8.87 -25.61
CA GLN A 95 2.83 8.42 -24.81
C GLN A 95 2.47 7.24 -23.89
N PRO A 96 3.40 6.31 -23.58
CA PRO A 96 3.18 5.30 -22.56
C PRO A 96 2.93 5.99 -21.21
N MET A 97 1.82 5.72 -20.56
CA MET A 97 1.43 6.36 -19.28
C MET A 97 2.49 6.18 -18.18
N LEU A 98 3.15 5.04 -18.14
CA LEU A 98 4.21 4.71 -17.18
C LEU A 98 5.62 5.02 -17.73
N ALA A 99 5.74 5.92 -18.71
CA ALA A 99 7.06 6.43 -19.08
C ALA A 99 7.68 7.14 -17.87
N VAL A 100 8.97 6.93 -17.65
CA VAL A 100 9.71 7.51 -16.49
C VAL A 100 9.54 9.04 -16.41
N GLU A 101 9.38 9.69 -17.55
CA GLU A 101 9.18 11.13 -17.67
C GLU A 101 7.86 11.64 -17.08
N ASN A 102 6.87 10.76 -16.92
CA ASN A 102 5.54 11.08 -16.39
C ASN A 102 5.38 10.75 -14.90
N ILE A 103 6.40 10.18 -14.26
CA ILE A 103 6.35 9.79 -12.84
C ILE A 103 6.86 10.93 -11.98
N ASP A 104 5.97 11.55 -11.21
CA ASP A 104 6.31 12.64 -10.30
C ASP A 104 6.91 12.12 -8.99
N ALA A 105 6.41 11.01 -8.48
CA ALA A 105 6.81 10.43 -7.20
C ALA A 105 6.44 8.94 -7.11
N TYR A 106 6.89 8.28 -6.04
CA TYR A 106 6.44 6.94 -5.66
C TYR A 106 5.78 6.98 -4.30
N PHE A 107 4.64 6.31 -4.16
CA PHE A 107 3.90 6.22 -2.91
C PHE A 107 3.96 4.79 -2.35
N PRO A 108 4.48 4.57 -1.11
CA PRO A 108 4.59 3.25 -0.52
C PRO A 108 3.24 2.80 0.04
N ILE A 109 2.69 1.72 -0.51
CA ILE A 109 1.44 1.10 -0.05
C ILE A 109 1.74 -0.32 0.43
N PRO A 110 1.22 -0.77 1.59
CA PRO A 110 1.40 -2.16 2.01
C PRO A 110 0.87 -3.14 0.96
N ALA A 111 1.68 -4.16 0.64
CA ALA A 111 1.39 -5.11 -0.44
C ALA A 111 0.05 -5.84 -0.27
N GLU A 112 -0.39 -6.04 0.97
CA GLU A 112 -1.67 -6.69 1.29
C GLU A 112 -2.91 -5.93 0.80
N TYR A 113 -2.78 -4.61 0.54
CA TYR A 113 -3.84 -3.77 -0.01
C TYR A 113 -3.73 -3.56 -1.52
N MET A 114 -2.72 -4.18 -2.15
CA MET A 114 -2.50 -4.01 -3.58
C MET A 114 -3.05 -5.20 -4.37
N PRO A 115 -3.66 -4.97 -5.55
CA PRO A 115 -4.02 -6.05 -6.45
C PRO A 115 -2.75 -6.70 -7.03
N ASN A 116 -2.88 -7.96 -7.48
CA ASN A 116 -1.82 -8.68 -8.18
C ASN A 116 -1.65 -8.21 -9.63
N ALA A 117 -1.72 -6.89 -9.85
CA ALA A 117 -1.60 -6.27 -11.15
C ALA A 117 -0.78 -4.98 -11.05
N GLU A 118 -0.23 -4.55 -12.18
CA GLU A 118 0.46 -3.28 -12.27
C GLU A 118 -0.48 -2.15 -11.89
N SER A 119 -0.04 -1.27 -10.99
CA SER A 119 -0.88 -0.20 -10.45
C SER A 119 -0.15 1.13 -10.49
N PHE A 120 -0.90 2.20 -10.58
CA PHE A 120 -0.40 3.58 -10.56
C PHE A 120 -1.37 4.50 -9.82
N MET A 121 -0.91 5.68 -9.46
CA MET A 121 -1.73 6.72 -8.83
C MET A 121 -1.89 7.90 -9.78
N LEU A 122 -3.06 8.52 -9.73
CA LEU A 122 -3.38 9.76 -10.43
C LEU A 122 -3.98 10.76 -9.46
N LYS A 123 -3.61 12.03 -9.63
CA LYS A 123 -4.28 13.13 -8.94
C LYS A 123 -5.54 13.51 -9.69
N VAL A 124 -6.68 13.49 -8.99
CA VAL A 124 -7.98 13.88 -9.53
C VAL A 124 -8.05 15.38 -9.73
N LYS A 125 -8.64 15.80 -10.83
CA LYS A 125 -8.97 17.20 -11.13
C LYS A 125 -10.45 17.34 -11.44
N GLY A 126 -11.10 18.28 -10.76
CA GLY A 126 -12.52 18.58 -10.93
C GLY A 126 -13.45 17.78 -10.02
N GLU A 127 -14.75 18.01 -10.18
CA GLU A 127 -15.81 17.61 -9.24
C GLU A 127 -16.72 16.51 -9.79
N SER A 128 -16.32 15.84 -10.88
CA SER A 128 -17.19 14.88 -11.58
C SER A 128 -17.51 13.60 -10.80
N MET A 129 -16.81 13.33 -9.68
CA MET A 129 -16.95 12.08 -8.92
C MET A 129 -17.27 12.32 -7.43
N ILE A 130 -17.83 13.49 -7.09
CA ILE A 130 -18.09 13.90 -5.70
C ILE A 130 -19.10 12.99 -4.99
N ASN A 131 -20.10 12.49 -5.68
CA ASN A 131 -21.09 11.56 -5.11
C ASN A 131 -20.50 10.17 -4.84
N ALA A 132 -19.35 9.85 -5.44
CA ALA A 132 -18.56 8.66 -5.14
C ALA A 132 -17.53 8.92 -4.04
N GLY A 133 -17.51 10.11 -3.43
CA GLY A 133 -16.55 10.49 -2.38
C GLY A 133 -15.14 10.78 -2.89
N ILE A 134 -14.98 11.10 -4.19
CA ILE A 134 -13.72 11.48 -4.80
C ILE A 134 -13.79 12.96 -5.16
N PHE A 135 -12.92 13.76 -4.53
CA PHE A 135 -12.90 15.21 -4.65
C PHE A 135 -11.71 15.72 -5.44
N ASP A 136 -11.78 16.99 -5.86
CA ASP A 136 -10.64 17.66 -6.50
C ASP A 136 -9.41 17.63 -5.60
N GLY A 137 -8.27 17.23 -6.16
CA GLY A 137 -7.01 17.10 -5.44
C GLY A 137 -6.75 15.75 -4.76
N ASP A 138 -7.73 14.85 -4.67
CA ASP A 138 -7.54 13.50 -4.17
C ASP A 138 -6.63 12.68 -5.09
N ASN A 139 -6.00 11.65 -4.51
CA ASN A 139 -5.22 10.70 -5.29
C ASN A 139 -5.96 9.38 -5.38
N ILE A 140 -6.22 8.91 -6.59
CA ILE A 140 -6.80 7.59 -6.84
C ILE A 140 -5.71 6.58 -7.13
N ILE A 141 -5.93 5.35 -6.67
CA ILE A 141 -5.09 4.19 -6.97
C ILE A 141 -5.80 3.39 -8.04
N VAL A 142 -5.10 3.11 -9.14
CA VAL A 142 -5.66 2.53 -10.36
C VAL A 142 -4.94 1.22 -10.66
N GLU A 143 -5.70 0.15 -10.80
CA GLU A 143 -5.25 -1.12 -11.33
C GLU A 143 -5.24 -1.06 -12.86
N ARG A 144 -4.09 -1.30 -13.48
CA ARG A 144 -3.96 -1.26 -14.94
C ARG A 144 -4.74 -2.37 -15.60
N CYS A 145 -5.68 -1.99 -16.46
CA CYS A 145 -6.42 -2.91 -17.31
C CYS A 145 -6.90 -2.19 -18.57
N SER A 146 -7.29 -2.95 -19.60
CA SER A 146 -7.82 -2.43 -20.86
C SER A 146 -9.31 -2.65 -21.03
N THR A 147 -9.97 -3.29 -20.04
CA THR A 147 -11.41 -3.62 -20.07
C THR A 147 -12.03 -3.34 -18.72
N ALA A 148 -13.32 -3.03 -18.72
CA ALA A 148 -14.11 -2.84 -17.50
C ALA A 148 -15.50 -3.43 -17.64
N GLN A 149 -16.13 -3.69 -16.49
CA GLN A 149 -17.54 -4.10 -16.41
C GLN A 149 -18.42 -2.89 -16.11
N ASN A 150 -19.72 -3.00 -16.42
CA ASN A 150 -20.70 -1.96 -16.13
C ASN A 150 -20.74 -1.68 -14.62
N GLY A 151 -20.66 -0.40 -14.25
CA GLY A 151 -20.65 0.06 -12.87
C GLY A 151 -19.26 0.19 -12.25
N GLU A 152 -18.18 -0.22 -12.93
CA GLU A 152 -16.82 0.01 -12.44
C GLU A 152 -16.35 1.45 -12.71
N MET A 153 -15.66 2.03 -11.73
CA MET A 153 -15.00 3.34 -11.93
C MET A 153 -13.70 3.12 -12.70
N VAL A 154 -13.53 3.85 -13.78
CA VAL A 154 -12.37 3.72 -14.69
C VAL A 154 -11.67 5.05 -14.90
N VAL A 155 -10.39 4.94 -15.25
CA VAL A 155 -9.65 6.00 -15.93
C VAL A 155 -9.71 5.71 -17.42
N ALA A 156 -10.42 6.58 -18.16
CA ALA A 156 -10.58 6.46 -19.60
C ALA A 156 -10.00 7.68 -20.32
N LEU A 157 -9.54 7.46 -21.57
CA LEU A 157 -9.12 8.53 -22.47
C LEU A 157 -10.31 8.94 -23.32
N VAL A 158 -10.64 10.23 -23.27
CA VAL A 158 -11.65 10.88 -24.12
C VAL A 158 -10.99 12.14 -24.68
N ASP A 159 -10.98 12.28 -25.99
CA ASP A 159 -10.44 13.47 -26.70
C ASP A 159 -9.05 13.91 -26.16
N ASP A 160 -8.10 12.99 -26.09
CA ASP A 160 -6.72 13.24 -25.60
C ASP A 160 -6.58 13.58 -24.10
N SER A 161 -7.65 13.50 -23.33
CA SER A 161 -7.66 13.76 -21.90
C SER A 161 -8.06 12.53 -21.10
N ALA A 162 -7.33 12.25 -20.02
CA ALA A 162 -7.73 11.22 -19.06
C ALA A 162 -8.85 11.74 -18.16
N THR A 163 -9.89 10.94 -17.99
CA THR A 163 -11.03 11.25 -17.11
C THR A 163 -11.38 10.06 -16.24
N VAL A 164 -11.89 10.34 -15.03
CA VAL A 164 -12.42 9.32 -14.12
C VAL A 164 -13.93 9.35 -14.20
N LYS A 165 -14.54 8.21 -14.52
CA LYS A 165 -16.00 8.06 -14.64
C LYS A 165 -16.43 6.65 -14.30
N THR A 166 -17.69 6.46 -14.02
CA THR A 166 -18.30 5.12 -13.94
C THR A 166 -18.62 4.64 -15.35
N PHE A 167 -18.13 3.45 -15.69
CA PHE A 167 -18.21 2.89 -17.03
C PHE A 167 -19.49 2.10 -17.22
N TYR A 168 -20.15 2.31 -18.38
CA TYR A 168 -21.26 1.50 -18.86
C TYR A 168 -21.10 1.26 -20.35
N LYS A 169 -21.11 -0.02 -20.73
CA LYS A 169 -21.20 -0.44 -22.14
C LYS A 169 -22.66 -0.72 -22.46
N GLU A 170 -23.21 0.05 -23.38
CA GLU A 170 -24.59 -0.01 -23.84
C GLU A 170 -24.60 -0.39 -25.31
N ASP A 171 -25.82 -0.61 -25.90
CA ASP A 171 -25.94 -1.02 -27.29
C ASP A 171 -25.38 0.04 -28.24
N GLY A 172 -24.21 -0.27 -28.83
CA GLY A 172 -23.57 0.57 -29.84
C GLY A 172 -22.78 1.77 -29.33
N HIS A 173 -22.64 1.96 -28.00
CA HIS A 173 -21.88 3.06 -27.43
C HIS A 173 -21.36 2.76 -26.00
N ILE A 174 -20.48 3.61 -25.53
CA ILE A 174 -20.02 3.64 -24.16
C ILE A 174 -20.52 4.90 -23.48
N ARG A 175 -21.14 4.75 -22.31
CA ARG A 175 -21.50 5.85 -21.43
C ARG A 175 -20.53 5.93 -20.27
N LEU A 176 -19.86 7.06 -20.15
CA LEU A 176 -18.98 7.41 -19.04
C LEU A 176 -19.76 8.35 -18.11
N GLN A 177 -20.30 7.79 -17.03
CA GLN A 177 -21.18 8.46 -16.10
C GLN A 177 -20.37 9.22 -15.04
N PRO A 178 -20.56 10.54 -14.89
CA PRO A 178 -20.07 11.26 -13.71
C PRO A 178 -20.90 10.87 -12.48
N GLU A 179 -20.26 10.77 -11.36
CA GLU A 179 -20.90 10.67 -10.04
C GLU A 179 -21.09 12.09 -9.46
N ASN A 180 -21.86 12.89 -10.21
CA ASN A 180 -22.23 14.26 -9.87
C ASN A 180 -23.52 14.61 -10.62
N ASP A 181 -24.61 14.88 -9.89
CA ASP A 181 -25.93 15.13 -10.44
C ASP A 181 -26.01 16.41 -11.30
N ALA A 182 -25.04 17.32 -11.18
CA ALA A 182 -24.95 18.54 -11.97
C ALA A 182 -24.22 18.35 -13.30
N MET A 183 -23.76 17.15 -13.64
CA MET A 183 -22.97 16.88 -14.83
C MET A 183 -23.63 15.82 -15.72
N ASP A 184 -23.66 16.07 -17.02
CA ASP A 184 -24.17 15.11 -18.00
C ASP A 184 -23.14 13.98 -18.28
N PRO A 185 -23.61 12.77 -18.63
CA PRO A 185 -22.74 11.67 -19.03
C PRO A 185 -22.07 11.96 -20.38
N ILE A 186 -20.85 11.43 -20.55
CA ILE A 186 -20.11 11.46 -21.79
C ILE A 186 -20.48 10.21 -22.60
N ILE A 187 -21.01 10.39 -23.80
CA ILE A 187 -21.39 9.29 -24.70
C ILE A 187 -20.41 9.25 -25.86
N VAL A 188 -19.72 8.12 -26.01
CA VAL A 188 -18.73 7.92 -27.07
C VAL A 188 -18.92 6.55 -27.75
N PRO A 189 -18.58 6.41 -29.03
CA PRO A 189 -18.68 5.12 -29.70
C PRO A 189 -17.71 4.09 -29.16
N ASP A 190 -16.53 4.54 -28.67
CA ASP A 190 -15.49 3.73 -28.05
C ASP A 190 -14.58 4.62 -27.20
N CYS A 191 -13.89 4.04 -26.21
CA CYS A 191 -12.90 4.74 -25.42
C CYS A 191 -11.76 3.79 -25.00
N LYS A 192 -10.58 4.36 -24.82
CA LYS A 192 -9.42 3.61 -24.30
C LYS A 192 -9.45 3.63 -22.78
N ILE A 193 -9.56 2.46 -22.16
CA ILE A 193 -9.47 2.30 -20.71
C ILE A 193 -7.99 2.13 -20.32
N PHE A 194 -7.53 2.89 -19.34
CA PHE A 194 -6.20 2.80 -18.78
C PHE A 194 -6.16 1.92 -17.52
N GLY A 195 -7.27 1.84 -16.80
CA GLY A 195 -7.37 1.03 -15.60
C GLY A 195 -8.66 1.28 -14.82
N LYS A 196 -8.82 0.49 -13.75
CA LYS A 196 -9.94 0.57 -12.81
C LYS A 196 -9.48 1.22 -11.52
N VAL A 197 -10.30 2.12 -10.98
CA VAL A 197 -10.06 2.70 -9.65
C VAL A 197 -10.42 1.67 -8.60
N PHE A 198 -9.48 1.30 -7.75
CA PHE A 198 -9.71 0.37 -6.66
C PHE A 198 -9.50 0.99 -5.27
N GLY A 199 -8.95 2.21 -5.21
CA GLY A 199 -8.75 2.90 -3.95
C GLY A 199 -8.63 4.41 -4.12
N VAL A 200 -8.89 5.14 -3.02
CA VAL A 200 -8.74 6.58 -2.95
C VAL A 200 -7.84 6.91 -1.75
N PHE A 201 -6.87 7.76 -1.98
CA PHE A 201 -6.03 8.33 -0.94
C PHE A 201 -6.41 9.81 -0.76
N LEU A 202 -7.03 10.10 0.38
CA LEU A 202 -7.49 11.46 0.69
C LEU A 202 -6.32 12.35 1.08
N SER A 203 -6.24 13.53 0.49
CA SER A 203 -5.30 14.55 0.92
C SER A 203 -5.82 15.22 2.19
N LEU A 204 -5.04 15.17 3.29
CA LEU A 204 -5.41 15.81 4.55
C LEU A 204 -5.50 17.35 4.47
N ILE A 205 -5.06 17.94 3.35
CA ILE A 205 -5.08 19.40 3.14
C ILE A 205 -6.52 19.93 3.06
N HIS A 206 -7.49 19.10 2.67
CA HIS A 206 -8.91 19.49 2.58
C HIS A 206 -9.68 19.36 3.89
N ILE A 207 -9.08 18.82 4.96
CA ILE A 207 -9.74 18.63 6.28
C ILE A 207 -9.62 19.87 7.17
N SER A 208 -8.87 20.91 6.79
CA SER A 208 -8.43 21.97 7.69
C SER A 208 -9.26 23.27 7.71
N GLU A 209 -10.46 23.32 7.12
CA GLU A 209 -11.39 24.42 7.40
C GLU A 209 -12.73 23.92 7.93
N PRO A 210 -12.93 23.91 9.28
CA PRO A 210 -14.28 23.88 9.80
C PRO A 210 -14.90 25.22 9.44
N THR A 211 -15.86 25.22 8.52
CA THR A 211 -16.76 26.35 8.29
C THR A 211 -17.40 26.71 9.63
N ARG A 212 -16.94 27.79 10.27
CA ARG A 212 -17.65 28.42 11.37
C ARG A 212 -18.98 28.92 10.83
N PRO A 213 -20.12 28.47 11.35
CA PRO A 213 -21.38 29.13 11.07
C PRO A 213 -21.31 30.54 11.67
N ARG A 214 -21.68 31.52 10.88
CA ARG A 214 -21.98 32.89 11.35
C ARG A 214 -23.29 32.90 12.11
#